data_75043ce41d7434230ee6381c351ff535
#
_entry.id   75043ce41d7434230ee6381c351ff535
#
_cell.length_a   1.000
_cell.length_b   1.000
_cell.length_c   1.000
_cell.angle_alpha   90.00
_cell.angle_beta   90.00
_cell.angle_gamma   90.00
#
_symmetry.space_group_name_H-M   'P 1'
#
loop_
_entity.id
_entity.type
_entity.pdbx_description
1 polymer ?
#
loop_
_entity_poly.entity_id
_entity_poly.type
_entity_poly.pdbx_seq_one_letter_code
_entity_poly.pdbx_strand_id
1 'polypeptide(L)' 'MNNFNPTDIKEHASVICSCGTEIGKVDHLEGQDSIKLTRSDDENNEHHLIPLSWVSEIKDENVMLNKTAEDARKEWKTL' A
#
# COMPACT_ATOMS: atom_id res chain seq x y z
N MET A 1 3.88 16.44 5.80
CA MET A 1 4.55 16.50 4.49
C MET A 1 5.21 15.16 4.20
N ASN A 2 4.94 14.61 3.04
CA ASN A 2 5.46 13.29 2.70
C ASN A 2 6.92 13.37 2.27
N ASN A 3 7.75 12.44 2.75
CA ASN A 3 9.17 12.39 2.46
C ASN A 3 9.49 11.41 1.34
N PHE A 4 8.57 11.26 0.41
CA PHE A 4 8.74 10.32 -0.69
C PHE A 4 8.18 10.89 -1.99
N ASN A 5 8.64 10.33 -3.11
CA ASN A 5 8.06 10.58 -4.41
C ASN A 5 7.20 9.39 -4.81
N PRO A 6 6.05 9.60 -5.44
CA PRO A 6 5.27 8.47 -5.95
C PRO A 6 6.08 7.57 -6.88
N THR A 7 7.05 8.15 -7.60
CA THR A 7 7.93 7.38 -8.49
C THR A 7 8.89 6.47 -7.75
N ASP A 8 9.05 6.66 -6.44
CA ASP A 8 9.87 5.76 -5.61
C ASP A 8 9.13 4.48 -5.26
N ILE A 9 7.83 4.45 -5.47
CA ILE A 9 7.02 3.27 -5.21
C ILE A 9 7.19 2.32 -6.39
N LYS A 10 7.75 1.16 -6.12
CA LYS A 10 8.06 0.19 -7.16
C LYS A 10 7.06 -0.95 -7.17
N GLU A 11 6.87 -1.56 -8.33
CA GLU A 11 6.04 -2.76 -8.45
C GLU A 11 6.59 -3.85 -7.53
N HIS A 12 5.69 -4.58 -6.92
CA HIS A 12 6.01 -5.70 -6.01
C HIS A 12 6.63 -5.27 -4.69
N ALA A 13 6.71 -3.96 -4.40
CA ALA A 13 7.15 -3.50 -3.10
C ALA A 13 6.17 -3.94 -2.03
N SER A 14 6.66 -4.33 -0.87
CA SER A 14 5.79 -4.69 0.24
C SER A 14 5.15 -3.45 0.84
N VAL A 15 3.88 -3.54 1.19
CA VAL A 15 3.15 -2.47 1.85
C VAL A 15 2.99 -2.86 3.31
N ILE A 16 3.63 -2.09 4.18
CA ILE A 16 3.73 -2.39 5.61
C ILE A 16 2.92 -1.36 6.38
N CYS A 17 2.04 -1.83 7.25
CA CYS A 17 1.25 -0.95 8.11
C CYS A 17 2.09 -0.35 9.23
N SER A 18 1.53 0.65 9.90
CA SER A 18 2.21 1.29 11.03
C SER A 18 2.53 0.30 12.15
N CYS A 19 1.80 -0.80 12.22
CA CYS A 19 2.03 -1.84 13.21
C CYS A 19 3.09 -2.87 12.78
N GLY A 20 3.67 -2.71 11.58
CA GLY A 20 4.70 -3.61 11.09
C GLY A 20 4.19 -4.81 10.32
N THR A 21 2.90 -4.90 10.07
CA THR A 21 2.30 -6.02 9.35
C THR A 21 2.22 -5.70 7.85
N GLU A 22 2.67 -6.65 7.02
CA GLU A 22 2.51 -6.53 5.58
C GLU A 22 1.06 -6.81 5.20
N ILE A 23 0.43 -5.88 4.50
CA ILE A 23 -0.96 -6.05 4.09
C ILE A 23 -1.11 -6.38 2.61
N GLY A 24 -0.03 -6.31 1.86
CA GLY A 24 -0.06 -6.63 0.44
C GLY A 24 1.20 -6.13 -0.24
N LYS A 25 1.18 -6.18 -1.56
CA LYS A 25 2.28 -5.68 -2.38
C LYS A 25 1.72 -4.72 -3.42
N VAL A 26 2.57 -3.81 -3.87
CA VAL A 26 2.19 -2.86 -4.90
C VAL A 26 2.04 -3.59 -6.22
N ASP A 27 0.86 -3.50 -6.84
CA ASP A 27 0.67 -3.97 -8.20
C ASP A 27 1.14 -2.89 -9.16
N HIS A 28 0.56 -1.69 -9.02
CA HIS A 28 1.02 -0.50 -9.74
C HIS A 28 0.33 0.73 -9.13
N LEU A 29 0.75 1.89 -9.58
CA LEU A 29 0.06 3.12 -9.21
C LEU A 29 -1.18 3.29 -10.07
N GLU A 30 -2.29 3.64 -9.42
CA GLU A 30 -3.57 3.84 -10.10
C GLU A 30 -3.87 5.34 -10.07
N GLY A 31 -3.89 5.96 -11.24
CA GLY A 31 -4.06 7.39 -11.30
C GLY A 31 -2.86 8.12 -10.71
N GLN A 32 -3.12 9.29 -10.13
CA GLN A 32 -2.06 10.14 -9.58
C GLN A 32 -1.93 10.06 -8.07
N ASP A 33 -2.90 9.47 -7.40
CA ASP A 33 -3.00 9.56 -5.95
C ASP A 33 -3.39 8.25 -5.26
N SER A 34 -3.36 7.15 -5.98
CA SER A 34 -3.76 5.86 -5.42
C SER A 34 -2.76 4.78 -5.76
N ILE A 35 -2.68 3.78 -4.89
CA ILE A 35 -1.85 2.60 -5.10
C ILE A 35 -2.77 1.39 -5.19
N LYS A 36 -2.62 0.61 -6.24
CA LYS A 36 -3.32 -0.65 -6.37
C LYS A 36 -2.49 -1.73 -5.71
N LEU A 37 -3.09 -2.43 -4.75
CA LEU A 37 -2.44 -3.52 -4.04
C LEU A 37 -2.87 -4.85 -4.58
N THR A 38 -1.97 -5.81 -4.56
CA THR A 38 -2.28 -7.19 -4.85
C THR A 38 -1.83 -8.06 -3.69
N ARG A 39 -2.52 -9.16 -3.47
CA ARG A 39 -2.14 -10.17 -2.50
C ARG A 39 -2.07 -11.50 -3.22
N SER A 40 -0.87 -11.92 -3.55
CA SER A 40 -0.68 -13.15 -4.29
C SER A 40 -1.02 -14.39 -3.47
N ASP A 41 -1.00 -14.26 -2.16
CA ASP A 41 -1.34 -15.35 -1.24
C ASP A 41 -2.80 -15.36 -0.81
N ASP A 42 -3.60 -14.44 -1.35
CA ASP A 42 -5.02 -14.35 -1.04
C ASP A 42 -5.80 -15.31 -1.96
N GLU A 43 -6.62 -16.16 -1.37
CA GLU A 43 -7.42 -17.13 -2.10
C GLU A 43 -8.36 -16.48 -3.09
N ASN A 44 -8.79 -15.27 -2.79
CA ASN A 44 -9.74 -14.55 -3.64
C ASN A 44 -9.08 -13.69 -4.69
N ASN A 45 -7.75 -13.57 -4.68
CA ASN A 45 -7.01 -12.69 -5.57
C ASN A 45 -7.60 -11.27 -5.61
N GLU A 46 -8.01 -10.79 -4.47
CA GLU A 46 -8.61 -9.47 -4.39
C GLU A 46 -7.55 -8.39 -4.53
N HIS A 47 -7.93 -7.34 -5.24
CA HIS A 47 -7.10 -6.15 -5.37
C HIS A 47 -7.74 -5.02 -4.59
N HIS A 48 -6.92 -4.18 -3.99
CA HIS A 48 -7.39 -3.08 -3.17
C HIS A 48 -6.73 -1.79 -3.60
N LEU A 49 -7.41 -0.68 -3.40
CA LEU A 49 -6.85 0.65 -3.63
C LEU A 49 -6.67 1.36 -2.31
N ILE A 50 -5.52 1.98 -2.14
CA ILE A 50 -5.27 2.86 -1.00
C ILE A 50 -4.79 4.20 -1.52
N PRO A 51 -5.14 5.31 -0.84
CA PRO A 51 -4.65 6.62 -1.26
C PRO A 51 -3.19 6.81 -0.89
N LEU A 52 -2.48 7.58 -1.70
CA LEU A 52 -1.08 7.92 -1.41
C LEU A 52 -0.93 8.66 -0.08
N SER A 53 -1.99 9.33 0.38
CA SER A 53 -1.95 10.04 1.64
C SER A 53 -1.73 9.12 2.84
N TRP A 54 -1.96 7.83 2.68
CA TRP A 54 -1.69 6.87 3.75
C TRP A 54 -0.21 6.52 3.88
N VAL A 55 0.59 6.84 2.87
CA VAL A 55 2.02 6.50 2.89
C VAL A 55 2.76 7.52 3.75
N SER A 56 3.46 7.03 4.77
CA SER A 56 4.26 7.89 5.63
C SER A 56 5.69 8.03 5.10
N GLU A 57 6.26 6.93 4.59
CA GLU A 57 7.60 6.95 4.03
C GLU A 57 7.83 5.69 3.19
N ILE A 58 8.93 5.69 2.45
CA ILE A 58 9.42 4.49 1.76
C ILE A 58 10.75 4.15 2.40
N LYS A 59 10.87 2.94 2.90
CA LYS A 59 12.05 2.49 3.61
C LYS A 59 12.45 1.11 3.12
N ASP A 60 13.71 0.98 2.69
CA ASP A 60 14.23 -0.29 2.19
C ASP A 60 13.36 -0.88 1.07
N GLU A 61 12.86 0.01 0.22
CA GLU A 61 11.97 -0.33 -0.89
C GLU A 61 10.57 -0.78 -0.45
N ASN A 62 10.27 -0.70 0.85
CA ASN A 62 8.94 -1.00 1.36
C ASN A 62 8.13 0.28 1.52
N VAL A 63 6.84 0.18 1.24
CA VAL A 63 5.92 1.30 1.43
C VAL A 63 5.37 1.24 2.84
N MET A 64 5.69 2.25 3.65
CA MET A 64 5.28 2.29 5.05
C MET A 64 4.05 3.18 5.19
N LEU A 65 3.00 2.65 5.79
CA LEU A 65 1.75 3.36 5.96
C LEU A 65 1.63 3.98 7.35
N ASN A 66 0.79 4.98 7.47
CA ASN A 66 0.47 5.61 8.75
C ASN A 66 -0.78 5.03 9.41
N LYS A 67 -1.28 3.92 8.89
CA LYS A 67 -2.46 3.24 9.43
C LYS A 67 -2.11 1.83 9.85
N THR A 68 -2.84 1.32 10.85
CA THR A 68 -2.72 -0.08 11.25
C THR A 68 -3.34 -0.97 10.19
N ALA A 69 -2.99 -2.26 10.22
CA ALA A 69 -3.58 -3.23 9.29
C ALA A 69 -5.11 -3.26 9.43
N GLU A 70 -5.59 -3.21 10.67
CA GLU A 70 -7.02 -3.22 10.92
C GLU A 70 -7.72 -2.03 10.29
N ASP A 71 -7.17 -0.83 10.50
CA ASP A 71 -7.76 0.39 9.94
C ASP A 71 -7.69 0.40 8.42
N ALA A 72 -6.57 -0.04 7.86
CA ALA A 72 -6.42 -0.10 6.42
C ALA A 72 -7.46 -1.02 5.80
N ARG A 73 -7.67 -2.18 6.39
CA ARG A 73 -8.65 -3.15 5.88
C ARG A 73 -10.08 -2.65 5.97
N LYS A 74 -10.36 -1.75 6.90
CA LYS A 74 -11.69 -1.16 7.01
C LYS A 74 -11.94 -0.08 5.99
N GLU A 75 -10.89 0.60 5.57
CA GLU A 75 -11.03 1.81 4.76
C GLU A 75 -10.62 1.64 3.30
N TRP A 76 -9.84 0.62 2.96
CA TRP A 76 -9.41 0.48 1.59
C TRP A 76 -10.57 0.09 0.68
N LYS A 77 -10.42 0.36 -0.62
CA LYS A 77 -11.42 -0.06 -1.59
C LYS A 77 -11.05 -1.43 -2.13
N THR A 78 -12.03 -2.31 -2.19
CA THR A 78 -11.87 -3.61 -2.84
C THR A 78 -12.34 -3.49 -4.29
N LEU A 79 -11.50 -3.93 -5.20
CA LEU A 79 -11.80 -3.87 -6.64
C LEU A 79 -12.46 -5.14 -7.16
#